data_162677b1099f600e1d52c10cf5543cb3
#
_entry.id   162677b1099f600e1d52c10cf5543cb3
#
_cell.length_a   1.000
_cell.length_b   1.000
_cell.length_c   1.000
_cell.angle_alpha   90.00
_cell.angle_beta   90.00
_cell.angle_gamma   90.00
#
_symmetry.space_group_name_H-M   'P 1'
#
loop_
_entity.id
_entity.type
_entity.pdbx_description
1 polymer ?
#
loop_
_entity_poly.entity_id
_entity_poly.type
_entity_poly.pdbx_seq_one_letter_code
_entity_poly.pdbx_strand_id
1 'polypeptide(L)'
;MRSERSGYELKDDEIAERAIVLQVLREDHDERWTRAELEREIYDIEPAAIGEALERLRGEGVVHVSGQLAWASRCAWHLDELGMVSI
;
A
#
# COMPACT_ATOMS: atom_id res chain seq x y z
N MET A 1 1.49 30.02 -4.86
CA MET A 1 1.80 29.45 -4.59
C MET A 1 2.08 28.82 -4.34
N ARG A 2 1.91 28.50 -4.07
CA ARG A 2 2.27 27.91 -3.65
C ARG A 2 2.69 27.14 -3.53
N SER A 3 2.78 26.94 -3.75
CA SER A 3 3.24 26.11 -3.47
C SER A 3 3.62 25.78 -2.54
N GLU A 4 3.23 26.05 -1.95
CA GLU A 4 3.44 25.59 -0.96
C GLU A 4 3.29 24.33 -0.88
N ARG A 5 3.01 23.74 -1.80
CA ARG A 5 3.15 22.36 -1.82
C ARG A 5 4.52 22.08 -1.51
N SER A 6 4.76 21.67 -0.37
CA SER A 6 6.08 21.24 -0.04
C SER A 6 6.21 19.82 -0.51
N GLY A 7 7.37 19.26 -0.42
CA GLY A 7 7.59 17.87 -0.76
C GLY A 7 6.93 16.90 0.20
N TYR A 8 6.25 17.40 1.21
CA TYR A 8 5.58 16.55 2.18
C TYR A 8 4.21 16.07 1.73
N GLU A 9 3.63 16.72 0.72
CA GLU A 9 2.32 16.30 0.26
C GLU A 9 2.45 15.15 -0.71
N LEU A 10 1.67 14.11 -0.47
CA LEU A 10 1.66 12.96 -1.35
C LEU A 10 0.74 13.21 -2.52
N LYS A 11 1.11 12.68 -3.67
CA LYS A 11 0.22 12.67 -4.83
C LYS A 11 -0.85 11.62 -4.62
N ASP A 12 -1.93 11.70 -5.40
CA ASP A 12 -3.05 10.77 -5.25
C ASP A 12 -2.61 9.32 -5.36
N ASP A 13 -1.72 9.02 -6.32
CA ASP A 13 -1.25 7.66 -6.49
C ASP A 13 -0.39 7.21 -5.31
N GLU A 14 0.37 8.13 -4.72
CA GLU A 14 1.17 7.81 -3.54
C GLU A 14 0.30 7.59 -2.31
N ILE A 15 -0.81 8.31 -2.22
CA ILE A 15 -1.76 8.09 -1.13
C ILE A 15 -2.31 6.67 -1.19
N ALA A 16 -2.67 6.21 -2.39
CA ALA A 16 -3.16 4.85 -2.56
C ALA A 16 -2.08 3.83 -2.22
N GLU A 17 -0.86 4.06 -2.67
CA GLU A 17 0.25 3.16 -2.37
C GLU A 17 0.52 3.08 -0.88
N ARG A 18 0.53 4.22 -0.20
CA ARG A 18 0.75 4.26 1.24
C ARG A 18 -0.33 3.50 1.99
N ALA A 19 -1.58 3.70 1.59
CA ALA A 19 -2.70 3.03 2.24
C ALA A 19 -2.57 1.51 2.10
N ILE A 20 -2.19 1.04 0.92
CA ILE A 20 -2.02 -0.39 0.70
C ILE A 20 -0.89 -0.96 1.54
N VAL A 21 0.25 -0.28 1.56
CA VAL A 21 1.40 -0.76 2.32
C VAL A 21 1.07 -0.85 3.81
N LEU A 22 0.42 0.18 4.35
CA LEU A 22 0.04 0.15 5.76
C LEU A 22 -0.96 -0.96 6.04
N GLN A 23 -1.84 -1.24 5.08
CA GLN A 23 -2.85 -2.27 5.28
C GLN A 23 -2.23 -3.68 5.25
N VAL A 24 -1.37 -3.97 4.27
CA VAL A 24 -0.80 -5.32 4.14
C VAL A 24 0.22 -5.63 5.23
N LEU A 25 0.71 -4.62 5.95
CA LEU A 25 1.66 -4.83 7.05
C LEU A 25 0.97 -4.99 8.39
N ARG A 26 -0.36 -5.02 8.43
CA ARG A 26 -1.06 -5.22 9.70
C ARG A 26 -0.82 -6.63 10.22
N GLU A 27 -0.65 -6.72 11.53
CA GLU A 27 -0.36 -8.00 12.17
C GLU A 27 -1.60 -8.71 12.67
N ASP A 28 -2.76 -8.06 12.60
CA ASP A 28 -4.02 -8.63 13.09
C ASP A 28 -4.81 -9.30 11.98
N HIS A 29 -4.13 -9.78 10.96
CA HIS A 29 -4.74 -10.40 9.78
C HIS A 29 -3.78 -11.45 9.25
N ASP A 30 -4.30 -12.40 8.48
CA ASP A 30 -3.44 -13.35 7.79
C ASP A 30 -2.49 -12.61 6.86
N GLU A 31 -1.37 -13.22 6.53
CA GLU A 31 -0.34 -12.60 5.72
C GLU A 31 -0.91 -12.11 4.38
N ARG A 32 -1.79 -12.89 3.79
CA ARG A 32 -2.30 -12.59 2.45
C ARG A 32 -3.66 -11.93 2.52
N TRP A 33 -3.85 -10.93 1.69
CA TRP A 33 -5.08 -10.16 1.61
C TRP A 33 -5.73 -10.40 0.27
N THR A 34 -7.06 -10.57 0.24
CA THR A 34 -7.74 -10.61 -1.03
C THR A 34 -7.93 -9.18 -1.54
N ARG A 35 -8.08 -9.06 -2.84
CA ARG A 35 -8.36 -7.78 -3.47
C ARG A 35 -9.62 -7.15 -2.87
N ALA A 36 -10.64 -7.98 -2.66
CA ALA A 36 -11.90 -7.50 -2.10
C ALA A 36 -11.70 -6.96 -0.69
N GLU A 37 -10.86 -7.63 0.12
CA GLU A 37 -10.57 -7.13 1.46
C GLU A 37 -9.90 -5.78 1.42
N LEU A 38 -8.92 -5.61 0.52
CA LEU A 38 -8.23 -4.33 0.41
C LEU A 38 -9.19 -3.23 -0.01
N GLU A 39 -10.07 -3.50 -0.96
CA GLU A 39 -11.02 -2.52 -1.41
C GLU A 39 -12.01 -2.13 -0.30
N ARG A 40 -12.39 -3.09 0.52
CA ARG A 40 -13.31 -2.83 1.62
C ARG A 40 -12.64 -2.03 2.73
N GLU A 41 -11.40 -2.38 3.07
CA GLU A 41 -10.71 -1.71 4.17
C GLU A 41 -10.21 -0.32 3.79
N ILE A 42 -9.89 -0.13 2.52
CA ILE A 42 -9.43 1.16 2.02
C ILE A 42 -10.58 1.80 1.24
N TYR A 43 -11.67 2.03 1.97
CA TYR A 43 -12.94 2.41 1.35
C TYR A 43 -12.95 3.84 0.82
N ASP A 44 -12.00 4.66 1.23
CA ASP A 44 -11.93 6.06 0.79
C ASP A 44 -11.13 6.24 -0.51
N ILE A 45 -10.67 5.14 -1.11
CA ILE A 45 -9.92 5.18 -2.36
C ILE A 45 -10.65 4.28 -3.35
N GLU A 46 -10.78 4.74 -4.59
CA GLU A 46 -11.52 3.98 -5.58
C GLU A 46 -10.82 2.66 -5.91
N PRO A 47 -11.59 1.60 -6.14
CA PRO A 47 -10.99 0.30 -6.44
C PRO A 47 -10.03 0.32 -7.62
N ALA A 48 -10.30 1.11 -8.66
CA ALA A 48 -9.40 1.19 -9.79
C ALA A 48 -8.04 1.75 -9.37
N ALA A 49 -8.04 2.75 -8.49
CA ALA A 49 -6.80 3.32 -7.99
C ALA A 49 -6.04 2.33 -7.14
N ILE A 50 -6.75 1.51 -6.36
CA ILE A 50 -6.11 0.46 -5.57
C ILE A 50 -5.42 -0.54 -6.50
N GLY A 51 -6.10 -0.93 -7.59
CA GLY A 51 -5.53 -1.87 -8.55
C GLY A 51 -4.27 -1.33 -9.21
N GLU A 52 -4.29 -0.08 -9.61
CA GLU A 52 -3.13 0.54 -10.23
C GLU A 52 -1.97 0.66 -9.25
N ALA A 53 -2.28 1.02 -8.01
CA ALA A 53 -1.25 1.13 -6.99
C ALA A 53 -0.62 -0.23 -6.68
N LEU A 54 -1.44 -1.28 -6.63
CA LEU A 54 -0.92 -2.63 -6.43
C LEU A 54 0.05 -3.03 -7.52
N GLU A 55 -0.26 -2.69 -8.78
CA GLU A 55 0.65 -3.01 -9.88
C GLU A 55 1.97 -2.26 -9.77
N ARG A 56 1.92 -0.99 -9.37
CA ARG A 56 3.16 -0.24 -9.18
C ARG A 56 3.98 -0.81 -8.03
N LEU A 57 3.33 -1.12 -6.91
CA LEU A 57 4.03 -1.68 -5.75
C LEU A 57 4.59 -3.06 -6.05
N ARG A 58 3.87 -3.86 -6.84
CA ARG A 58 4.37 -5.15 -7.27
C ARG A 58 5.63 -4.97 -8.13
N GLY A 59 5.60 -4.04 -9.06
CA GLY A 59 6.74 -3.78 -9.92
C GLY A 59 7.96 -3.30 -9.15
N GLU A 60 7.76 -2.65 -8.02
CA GLU A 60 8.85 -2.17 -7.19
C GLU A 60 9.28 -3.17 -6.11
N GLY A 61 8.61 -4.31 -6.03
CA GLY A 61 8.99 -5.32 -5.07
C GLY A 61 8.52 -5.08 -3.66
N VAL A 62 7.56 -4.18 -3.47
CA VAL A 62 7.03 -3.87 -2.14
C VAL A 62 5.96 -4.89 -1.75
N VAL A 63 5.12 -5.30 -2.70
CA VAL A 63 4.11 -6.33 -2.46
C VAL A 63 4.25 -7.41 -3.52
N HIS A 64 3.75 -8.58 -3.17
CA HIS A 64 3.58 -9.67 -4.12
C HIS A 64 2.10 -9.78 -4.44
N VAL A 65 1.79 -10.09 -5.69
CA VAL A 65 0.41 -10.26 -6.14
C VAL A 65 0.31 -11.57 -6.91
N SER A 66 -0.67 -12.37 -6.56
CA SER A 66 -0.91 -13.62 -7.27
C SER A 66 -2.43 -13.81 -7.37
N GLY A 67 -2.98 -13.66 -8.57
CA GLY A 67 -4.42 -13.72 -8.76
C GLY A 67 -5.10 -12.62 -7.97
N GLN A 68 -5.97 -13.00 -7.05
CA GLN A 68 -6.71 -12.04 -6.23
C GLN A 68 -6.06 -11.82 -4.87
N LEU A 69 -4.85 -12.35 -4.65
CA LEU A 69 -4.17 -12.23 -3.37
C LEU A 69 -2.99 -11.27 -3.47
N ALA A 70 -2.76 -10.53 -2.39
CA ALA A 70 -1.63 -9.61 -2.28
C ALA A 70 -1.06 -9.70 -0.87
N TRP A 71 0.26 -9.57 -0.75
CA TRP A 71 0.91 -9.60 0.56
C TRP A 71 2.22 -8.85 0.50
N ALA A 72 2.67 -8.39 1.67
CA ALA A 72 3.90 -7.61 1.77
C ALA A 72 5.11 -8.49 1.48
N SER A 73 6.10 -7.90 0.81
CA SER A 73 7.36 -8.59 0.55
C SER A 73 8.20 -8.64 1.82
N ARG A 74 9.24 -9.49 1.80
CA ARG A 74 10.17 -9.55 2.93
C ARG A 74 10.83 -8.20 3.16
N CYS A 75 11.14 -7.49 2.09
CA CYS A 75 11.74 -6.18 2.21
C CYS A 75 10.81 -5.21 2.94
N ALA A 76 9.52 -5.24 2.60
CA ALA A 76 8.55 -4.37 3.25
C ALA A 76 8.43 -4.69 4.75
N TRP A 77 8.38 -5.97 5.09
CA TRP A 77 8.33 -6.37 6.50
C TRP A 77 9.59 -5.94 7.25
N HIS A 78 10.74 -6.06 6.61
CA HIS A 78 11.99 -5.67 7.25
C HIS A 78 12.02 -4.16 7.51
N LEU A 79 11.58 -3.36 6.54
CA LEU A 79 11.52 -1.92 6.74
C LEU A 79 10.53 -1.54 7.84
N ASP A 80 9.42 -2.27 7.94
CA ASP A 80 8.47 -2.04 9.01
C ASP A 80 9.07 -2.34 10.36
N GLU A 81 9.86 -3.43 10.47
CA GLU A 81 10.54 -3.78 11.72
C GLU A 81 11.53 -2.71 12.13
N LEU A 82 12.12 -2.02 11.16
CA LEU A 82 13.05 -0.94 11.45
C LEU A 82 12.34 0.38 11.77
N GLY A 83 11.00 0.38 11.73
CA GLY A 83 10.23 1.59 12.02
C GLY A 83 10.23 2.61 10.91
N MET A 84 10.55 2.19 9.68
CA MET A 84 10.69 3.13 8.57
C MET A 84 9.42 3.31 7.77
N VAL A 85 8.41 2.49 8.01
CA VAL A 85 7.16 2.53 7.25
C VAL A 85 6.06 3.27 8.00
N SER A 86 5.94 3.00 9.29
CA SER A 86 4.88 3.63 10.07
C SER A 86 5.26 5.07 10.39
N ILE A 87 4.27 5.89 10.46
CA ILE A 87 4.46 7.32 10.65
C ILE A 87 3.79 7.77 11.91
#